data_8dbb5164ac013e6e24cd1373fc12768d
#
_entry.id   8dbb5164ac013e6e24cd1373fc12768d
#
_cell.length_a   1.000
_cell.length_b   1.000
_cell.length_c   1.000
_cell.angle_alpha   90.00
_cell.angle_beta   90.00
_cell.angle_gamma   90.00
#
_symmetry.space_group_name_H-M   'P 1'
#
loop_
_entity.id
_entity.type
_entity.pdbx_description
1 polymer ?
#
loop_
_entity_poly.entity_id
_entity_poly.type
_entity_poly.pdbx_seq_one_letter_code
_entity_poly.pdbx_strand_id
1 'polypeptide(L)'
;LKSKFPPWFTIVTELGEFLRYPSHTAIIDEGSLALHARQSLSRQHTEFDQALSLCGQLDQLFIFCTHHSRKLDPLVVEEYEVLVFKLPGQMHTRMERREIRQWSEKARAALLEIPEEERKQWAYVLYDDLDQETLLHNPLPSFWSDEISKAVAIALTREDRGNLEDLVREHE
;
A
#
# COMPACT_ATOMS: atom_id res chain seq x y z
N LEU A 1 -13.16 0.77 -15.29
CA LEU A 1 -12.64 1.21 -14.00
C LEU A 1 -12.18 2.68 -14.04
N LYS A 2 -11.34 3.05 -15.04
CA LYS A 2 -10.79 4.41 -15.17
C LYS A 2 -11.86 5.51 -15.15
N SER A 3 -13.05 5.26 -15.70
CA SER A 3 -14.13 6.26 -15.77
C SER A 3 -14.81 6.56 -14.43
N LYS A 4 -14.53 5.79 -13.37
CA LYS A 4 -15.12 5.95 -12.04
C LYS A 4 -14.23 6.76 -11.08
N PHE A 5 -13.00 7.00 -11.46
CA PHE A 5 -12.07 7.82 -10.68
C PHE A 5 -12.10 9.28 -11.11
N PRO A 6 -11.80 10.21 -10.20
CA PRO A 6 -11.65 11.62 -10.55
C PRO A 6 -10.60 11.83 -11.65
N PRO A 7 -10.68 12.91 -12.45
CA PRO A 7 -9.74 13.18 -13.54
C PRO A 7 -8.26 13.32 -13.12
N TRP A 8 -8.04 13.67 -11.85
CA TRP A 8 -6.69 13.80 -11.27
C TRP A 8 -6.11 12.46 -10.79
N PHE A 9 -6.88 11.37 -10.85
CA PHE A 9 -6.45 10.04 -10.48
C PHE A 9 -6.05 9.24 -11.72
N THR A 10 -4.82 8.76 -11.76
CA THR A 10 -4.29 7.95 -12.87
C THR A 10 -3.86 6.59 -12.36
N ILE A 11 -4.24 5.53 -13.08
CA ILE A 11 -3.76 4.18 -12.82
C ILE A 11 -2.58 3.94 -13.74
N VAL A 12 -1.42 3.66 -13.15
CA VAL A 12 -0.19 3.27 -13.86
C VAL A 12 0.12 1.81 -13.54
N THR A 13 0.72 1.11 -14.48
CA THR A 13 1.08 -0.31 -14.34
C THR A 13 2.57 -0.53 -14.22
N GLU A 14 3.36 0.48 -14.57
CA GLU A 14 4.82 0.45 -14.51
C GLU A 14 5.37 1.64 -13.73
N LEU A 15 6.38 1.38 -12.92
CA LEU A 15 7.02 2.40 -12.10
C LEU A 15 7.64 3.51 -12.95
N GLY A 16 8.28 3.15 -14.06
CA GLY A 16 8.88 4.13 -14.98
C GLY A 16 7.88 5.10 -15.60
N GLU A 17 6.60 4.74 -15.66
CA GLU A 17 5.55 5.67 -16.07
C GLU A 17 5.31 6.74 -15.01
N PHE A 18 5.33 6.37 -13.72
CA PHE A 18 5.13 7.30 -12.62
C PHE A 18 6.20 8.41 -12.57
N LEU A 19 7.46 8.10 -12.86
CA LEU A 19 8.55 9.09 -12.87
C LEU A 19 8.34 10.24 -13.86
N ARG A 20 7.41 10.09 -14.80
CA ARG A 20 7.05 11.14 -15.76
C ARG A 20 6.08 12.18 -15.19
N TYR A 21 5.59 11.96 -13.96
CA TYR A 21 4.64 12.85 -13.29
C TYR A 21 5.30 13.52 -12.08
N PRO A 22 6.04 14.65 -12.25
CA PRO A 22 6.58 15.40 -11.12
C PRO A 22 5.46 15.95 -10.23
N SER A 23 5.75 16.18 -8.96
CA SER A 23 4.82 16.71 -7.95
C SER A 23 3.54 15.87 -7.79
N HIS A 24 3.66 14.54 -7.92
CA HIS A 24 2.55 13.60 -7.77
C HIS A 24 2.81 12.60 -6.63
N THR A 25 1.72 12.04 -6.11
CA THR A 25 1.77 10.97 -5.12
C THR A 25 1.47 9.63 -5.79
N ALA A 26 2.37 8.66 -5.62
CA ALA A 26 2.13 7.27 -6.00
C ALA A 26 1.62 6.47 -4.79
N ILE A 27 0.53 5.75 -4.97
CA ILE A 27 0.05 4.77 -4.01
C ILE A 27 0.31 3.38 -4.59
N ILE A 28 1.19 2.63 -3.94
CA ILE A 28 1.53 1.27 -4.33
C ILE A 28 0.76 0.33 -3.41
N ASP A 29 -0.35 -0.18 -3.93
CA ASP A 29 -1.17 -1.17 -3.23
C ASP A 29 -0.49 -2.54 -3.29
N GLU A 30 -0.59 -3.30 -2.20
CA GLU A 30 0.16 -4.56 -2.07
C GLU A 30 1.65 -4.43 -2.42
N GLY A 31 2.33 -3.45 -1.80
CA GLY A 31 3.76 -3.19 -2.02
C GLY A 31 4.64 -4.44 -1.94
N SER A 32 4.16 -5.49 -1.26
CA SER A 32 4.82 -6.79 -1.22
C SER A 32 4.85 -7.54 -2.55
N LEU A 33 3.96 -7.24 -3.50
CA LEU A 33 3.98 -7.82 -4.84
C LEU A 33 4.96 -7.06 -5.74
N ALA A 34 5.04 -5.74 -5.57
CA ALA A 34 5.93 -4.89 -6.35
C ALA A 34 7.41 -5.01 -5.89
N LEU A 35 7.64 -5.16 -4.57
CA LEU A 35 8.95 -5.09 -3.94
C LEU A 35 9.14 -6.22 -2.92
N HIS A 36 9.09 -7.46 -3.40
CA HIS A 36 9.27 -8.60 -2.52
C HIS A 36 10.73 -8.71 -2.05
N ALA A 37 10.94 -8.73 -0.73
CA ALA A 37 12.26 -8.81 -0.08
C ALA A 37 13.18 -9.95 -0.59
N ARG A 38 12.62 -10.98 -1.24
CA ARG A 38 13.39 -12.12 -1.80
C ARG A 38 13.85 -11.89 -3.26
N GLN A 39 13.47 -10.78 -3.88
CA GLN A 39 13.81 -10.44 -5.27
C GLN A 39 14.76 -9.24 -5.38
N SER A 40 15.49 -8.94 -4.30
CA SER A 40 16.36 -7.76 -4.15
C SER A 40 17.43 -7.58 -5.24
N LEU A 41 17.75 -8.62 -6.01
CA LEU A 41 18.72 -8.57 -7.11
C LEU A 41 18.07 -8.48 -8.50
N SER A 42 16.74 -8.26 -8.58
CA SER A 42 16.06 -8.13 -9.85
C SER A 42 16.27 -6.74 -10.46
N ARG A 43 16.16 -6.65 -11.79
CA ARG A 43 16.20 -5.37 -12.51
C ARG A 43 15.16 -4.37 -11.99
N GLN A 44 13.99 -4.85 -11.58
CA GLN A 44 12.92 -4.04 -11.01
C GLN A 44 13.33 -3.37 -9.70
N HIS A 45 14.12 -4.04 -8.86
CA HIS A 45 14.67 -3.46 -7.63
C HIS A 45 15.61 -2.29 -7.92
N THR A 46 16.52 -2.45 -8.86
CA THR A 46 17.46 -1.39 -9.25
C THR A 46 16.71 -0.17 -9.83
N GLU A 47 15.69 -0.39 -10.64
CA GLU A 47 14.85 0.67 -11.18
C GLU A 47 14.06 1.38 -10.08
N PHE A 48 13.66 0.65 -9.06
CA PHE A 48 12.94 1.20 -7.91
C PHE A 48 13.84 2.03 -7.00
N ASP A 49 15.03 1.54 -6.67
CA ASP A 49 16.02 2.29 -5.88
C ASP A 49 16.41 3.60 -6.57
N GLN A 50 16.54 3.56 -7.89
CA GLN A 50 16.75 4.78 -8.68
C GLN A 50 15.55 5.73 -8.60
N ALA A 51 14.33 5.19 -8.63
CA ALA A 51 13.12 5.99 -8.51
C ALA A 51 13.01 6.65 -7.13
N LEU A 52 13.26 5.92 -6.05
CA LEU A 52 13.31 6.49 -4.69
C LEU A 52 14.35 7.61 -4.58
N SER A 53 15.55 7.40 -5.13
CA SER A 53 16.61 8.40 -5.11
C SER A 53 16.25 9.68 -5.87
N LEU A 54 15.35 9.60 -6.84
CA LEU A 54 14.90 10.74 -7.65
C LEU A 54 13.64 11.41 -7.11
N CYS A 55 12.83 10.72 -6.29
CA CYS A 55 11.53 11.20 -5.87
C CYS A 55 11.59 12.57 -5.18
N GLY A 56 12.59 12.80 -4.33
CA GLY A 56 12.80 14.09 -3.68
C GLY A 56 13.12 15.23 -4.68
N GLN A 57 13.87 14.93 -5.75
CA GLN A 57 14.18 15.91 -6.80
C GLN A 57 12.97 16.22 -7.69
N LEU A 58 12.06 15.25 -7.83
CA LEU A 58 10.85 15.37 -8.63
C LEU A 58 9.64 15.82 -7.81
N ASP A 59 9.83 16.12 -6.52
CA ASP A 59 8.74 16.46 -5.59
C ASP A 59 7.63 15.40 -5.62
N GLN A 60 8.03 14.13 -5.55
CA GLN A 60 7.14 12.98 -5.58
C GLN A 60 7.06 12.34 -4.20
N LEU A 61 5.88 11.80 -3.86
CA LEU A 61 5.65 11.04 -2.64
C LEU A 61 5.27 9.61 -2.98
N PHE A 62 5.89 8.64 -2.31
CA PHE A 62 5.51 7.24 -2.37
C PHE A 62 4.76 6.80 -1.11
N ILE A 63 3.61 6.16 -1.29
CA ILE A 63 2.84 5.53 -0.22
C ILE A 63 2.77 4.03 -0.50
N PHE A 64 3.39 3.23 0.38
CA PHE A 64 3.37 1.77 0.30
C PHE A 64 2.29 1.21 1.21
N CYS A 65 1.30 0.53 0.64
CA CYS A 65 0.33 -0.24 1.39
C CYS A 65 0.80 -1.69 1.50
N THR A 66 0.88 -2.22 2.71
CA THR A 66 1.26 -3.62 2.94
C THR A 66 0.61 -4.18 4.19
N HIS A 67 0.37 -5.48 4.20
CA HIS A 67 -0.10 -6.16 5.41
C HIS A 67 1.02 -6.45 6.41
N HIS A 68 2.28 -6.56 5.95
CA HIS A 68 3.43 -6.83 6.80
C HIS A 68 4.68 -6.17 6.25
N SER A 69 5.38 -5.39 7.05
CA SER A 69 6.66 -4.77 6.67
C SER A 69 7.73 -5.79 6.30
N ARG A 70 7.67 -7.00 6.85
CA ARG A 70 8.59 -8.10 6.53
C ARG A 70 8.57 -8.55 5.08
N LYS A 71 7.51 -8.23 4.36
CA LYS A 71 7.38 -8.56 2.94
C LYS A 71 8.01 -7.50 2.04
N LEU A 72 8.22 -6.28 2.55
CA LEU A 72 8.89 -5.21 1.84
C LEU A 72 10.40 -5.35 1.93
N ASP A 73 11.08 -4.80 0.94
CA ASP A 73 12.53 -4.64 1.00
C ASP A 73 12.94 -3.85 2.24
N PRO A 74 14.03 -4.25 2.93
CA PRO A 74 14.56 -3.49 4.07
C PRO A 74 14.78 -2.02 3.76
N LEU A 75 15.32 -1.68 2.60
CA LEU A 75 15.57 -0.29 2.20
C LEU A 75 14.32 0.59 2.29
N VAL A 76 13.19 0.12 1.76
CA VAL A 76 11.91 0.85 1.84
C VAL A 76 11.46 1.05 3.28
N VAL A 77 11.75 0.07 4.15
CA VAL A 77 11.32 0.10 5.55
C VAL A 77 12.26 0.95 6.40
N GLU A 78 13.51 1.12 5.98
CA GLU A 78 14.52 1.91 6.69
C GLU A 78 14.45 3.41 6.36
N GLU A 79 13.86 3.77 5.22
CA GLU A 79 13.80 5.16 4.73
C GLU A 79 12.40 5.79 4.86
N TYR A 80 11.48 5.22 5.66
CA TYR A 80 10.19 5.86 5.84
C TYR A 80 10.29 7.15 6.68
N GLU A 81 9.56 8.17 6.29
CA GLU A 81 9.37 9.40 7.06
C GLU A 81 8.08 9.34 7.89
N VAL A 82 7.08 8.64 7.38
CA VAL A 82 5.76 8.53 8.00
C VAL A 82 5.29 7.08 7.99
N LEU A 83 4.87 6.60 9.15
CA LEU A 83 4.30 5.27 9.33
C LEU A 83 2.82 5.38 9.70
N VAL A 84 1.96 4.75 8.89
CA VAL A 84 0.51 4.81 9.08
C VAL A 84 -0.03 3.41 9.38
N PHE A 85 -0.68 3.25 10.52
CA PHE A 85 -1.34 2.02 10.90
C PHE A 85 -2.86 2.13 10.81
N LYS A 86 -3.49 1.22 10.12
CA LYS A 86 -4.86 0.80 10.42
C LYS A 86 -4.80 -0.22 11.55
N LEU A 87 -5.94 -0.58 12.17
CA LEU A 87 -5.93 -1.47 13.33
C LEU A 87 -5.13 -2.76 13.07
N PRO A 88 -3.94 -2.93 13.67
CA PRO A 88 -3.17 -4.16 13.50
C PRO A 88 -3.85 -5.34 14.22
N GLY A 89 -3.89 -6.49 13.59
CA GLY A 89 -4.31 -7.73 14.25
C GLY A 89 -3.29 -8.16 15.32
N GLN A 90 -3.73 -8.89 16.33
CA GLN A 90 -2.86 -9.36 17.42
C GLN A 90 -1.70 -10.23 16.89
N MET A 91 -1.97 -11.12 15.96
CA MET A 91 -0.92 -11.95 15.34
C MET A 91 0.02 -11.13 14.47
N HIS A 92 -0.53 -10.15 13.74
CA HIS A 92 0.26 -9.22 12.96
C HIS A 92 1.29 -8.52 13.85
N THR A 93 0.86 -7.91 14.94
CA THR A 93 1.73 -7.22 15.90
C THR A 93 2.87 -8.12 16.40
N ARG A 94 2.59 -9.39 16.71
CA ARG A 94 3.60 -10.36 17.19
C ARG A 94 4.62 -10.76 16.09
N MET A 95 4.18 -10.79 14.85
CA MET A 95 4.98 -11.26 13.70
C MET A 95 5.71 -10.13 12.99
N GLU A 96 5.51 -8.88 13.41
CA GLU A 96 6.11 -7.71 12.77
C GLU A 96 7.62 -7.63 13.02
N ARG A 97 8.35 -6.84 12.22
CA ARG A 97 9.78 -6.53 12.44
C ARG A 97 9.97 -5.93 13.82
N ARG A 98 11.10 -6.24 14.45
CA ARG A 98 11.36 -5.80 15.83
C ARG A 98 11.27 -4.29 15.99
N GLU A 99 11.78 -3.56 15.03
CA GLU A 99 11.86 -2.09 14.99
C GLU A 99 10.46 -1.47 14.92
N ILE A 100 9.55 -2.06 14.16
CA ILE A 100 8.17 -1.58 13.93
C ILE A 100 7.19 -2.12 14.98
N ARG A 101 7.53 -3.22 15.65
CA ARG A 101 6.62 -3.92 16.56
C ARG A 101 6.08 -3.02 17.66
N GLN A 102 6.93 -2.24 18.30
CA GLN A 102 6.53 -1.32 19.38
C GLN A 102 5.47 -0.31 18.89
N TRP A 103 5.63 0.19 17.66
CA TRP A 103 4.67 1.13 17.06
C TRP A 103 3.35 0.44 16.70
N SER A 104 3.42 -0.78 16.21
CA SER A 104 2.24 -1.61 15.95
C SER A 104 1.47 -1.93 17.23
N GLU A 105 2.15 -2.14 18.36
CA GLU A 105 1.53 -2.33 19.68
C GLU A 105 0.85 -1.05 20.18
N LYS A 106 1.52 0.09 20.10
CA LYS A 106 0.96 1.40 20.43
C LYS A 106 -0.25 1.74 19.57
N ALA A 107 -0.12 1.57 18.24
CA ALA A 107 -1.20 1.81 17.28
C ALA A 107 -2.42 0.95 17.61
N ARG A 108 -2.21 -0.33 17.92
CA ARG A 108 -3.29 -1.22 18.32
C ARG A 108 -3.97 -0.74 19.60
N ALA A 109 -3.22 -0.38 20.63
CA ALA A 109 -3.78 0.10 21.89
C ALA A 109 -4.62 1.37 21.65
N ALA A 110 -4.06 2.37 20.96
CA ALA A 110 -4.75 3.63 20.71
C ALA A 110 -6.02 3.46 19.85
N LEU A 111 -5.97 2.63 18.81
CA LEU A 111 -7.12 2.39 17.93
C LEU A 111 -8.21 1.55 18.60
N LEU A 112 -7.91 0.74 19.60
CA LEU A 112 -8.91 0.01 20.35
C LEU A 112 -9.75 0.87 21.30
N GLU A 113 -9.26 2.04 21.69
CA GLU A 113 -10.04 3.02 22.46
C GLU A 113 -11.16 3.68 21.63
N ILE A 114 -11.09 3.59 20.29
CA ILE A 114 -12.10 4.13 19.38
C ILE A 114 -13.25 3.13 19.25
N PRO A 115 -14.53 3.57 19.26
CA PRO A 115 -15.69 2.72 19.03
C PRO A 115 -15.54 1.87 17.75
N GLU A 116 -15.98 0.62 17.81
CA GLU A 116 -15.76 -0.35 16.74
C GLU A 116 -16.32 0.12 15.38
N GLU A 117 -17.48 0.75 15.39
CA GLU A 117 -18.18 1.27 14.23
C GLU A 117 -17.42 2.40 13.50
N GLU A 118 -16.63 3.19 14.25
CA GLU A 118 -15.87 4.31 13.72
C GLU A 118 -14.42 3.94 13.39
N ARG A 119 -13.90 2.90 14.01
CA ARG A 119 -12.47 2.53 14.01
C ARG A 119 -11.88 2.41 12.60
N LYS A 120 -12.66 1.96 11.62
CA LYS A 120 -12.21 1.88 10.22
C LYS A 120 -11.89 3.23 9.60
N GLN A 121 -12.44 4.32 10.15
CA GLN A 121 -12.21 5.69 9.70
C GLN A 121 -11.05 6.37 10.41
N TRP A 122 -10.30 5.63 11.23
CA TRP A 122 -9.16 6.17 11.95
C TRP A 122 -7.87 5.48 11.54
N ALA A 123 -6.78 6.20 11.68
CA ALA A 123 -5.43 5.73 11.52
C ALA A 123 -4.56 6.25 12.66
N TYR A 124 -3.58 5.46 13.06
CA TYR A 124 -2.51 5.90 13.94
C TYR A 124 -1.32 6.26 13.06
N VAL A 125 -0.80 7.45 13.22
CA VAL A 125 0.28 8.01 12.38
C VAL A 125 1.46 8.36 13.26
N LEU A 126 2.62 7.90 12.86
CA LEU A 126 3.92 8.23 13.41
C LEU A 126 4.70 9.04 12.38
N TYR A 127 5.20 10.20 12.78
CA TYR A 127 6.14 11.03 12.05
C TYR A 127 7.53 10.84 12.67
N ASP A 128 8.41 10.12 12.00
CA ASP A 128 9.70 9.70 12.54
C ASP A 128 10.58 10.92 12.87
N ASP A 129 10.77 11.81 11.92
CA ASP A 129 11.60 13.00 12.08
C ASP A 129 11.14 13.95 13.20
N LEU A 130 9.85 13.92 13.52
CA LEU A 130 9.26 14.81 14.52
C LEU A 130 9.06 14.15 15.88
N ASP A 131 9.32 12.85 16.00
CA ASP A 131 8.98 12.01 17.16
C ASP A 131 7.53 12.26 17.64
N GLN A 132 6.61 12.40 16.69
CA GLN A 132 5.21 12.71 16.93
C GLN A 132 4.32 11.55 16.56
N GLU A 133 3.38 11.27 17.45
CA GLU A 133 2.36 10.24 17.28
C GLU A 133 0.98 10.89 17.35
N THR A 134 0.07 10.52 16.45
CA THR A 134 -1.30 11.05 16.46
C THR A 134 -2.31 10.06 15.94
N LEU A 135 -3.56 10.19 16.41
CA LEU A 135 -4.72 9.56 15.79
C LEU A 135 -5.31 10.51 14.76
N LEU A 136 -5.41 10.03 13.53
CA LEU A 136 -5.96 10.77 12.39
C LEU A 136 -7.29 10.20 11.97
N HIS A 137 -8.34 11.04 11.92
CA HIS A 137 -9.60 10.67 11.31
C HIS A 137 -9.46 10.66 9.78
N ASN A 138 -9.68 9.51 9.18
CA ASN A 138 -9.47 9.27 7.76
C ASN A 138 -10.71 8.58 7.16
N PRO A 139 -11.80 9.32 6.92
CA PRO A 139 -13.01 8.79 6.30
C PRO A 139 -12.76 8.43 4.84
N LEU A 140 -13.63 7.60 4.29
CA LEU A 140 -13.58 7.28 2.86
C LEU A 140 -13.77 8.54 2.01
N PRO A 141 -13.01 8.68 0.91
CA PRO A 141 -13.21 9.77 -0.03
C PRO A 141 -14.63 9.80 -0.60
N SER A 142 -15.15 10.99 -0.91
CA SER A 142 -16.51 11.16 -1.43
C SER A 142 -16.78 10.44 -2.76
N PHE A 143 -15.74 10.16 -3.54
CA PHE A 143 -15.84 9.41 -4.80
C PHE A 143 -15.81 7.89 -4.61
N TRP A 144 -15.51 7.39 -3.39
CA TRP A 144 -15.40 5.96 -3.14
C TRP A 144 -16.77 5.29 -3.11
N SER A 145 -16.86 4.12 -3.70
CA SER A 145 -18.10 3.35 -3.74
C SER A 145 -17.81 1.83 -3.60
N ASP A 146 -18.85 1.09 -3.25
CA ASP A 146 -18.80 -0.37 -3.23
C ASP A 146 -18.40 -0.98 -4.58
N GLU A 147 -18.77 -0.31 -5.68
CA GLU A 147 -18.41 -0.75 -7.03
C GLU A 147 -16.90 -0.61 -7.27
N ILE A 148 -16.28 0.48 -6.77
CA ILE A 148 -14.83 0.64 -6.85
C ILE A 148 -14.13 -0.42 -5.98
N SER A 149 -14.61 -0.62 -4.75
CA SER A 149 -14.06 -1.63 -3.84
C SER A 149 -14.06 -3.05 -4.40
N LYS A 150 -15.11 -3.39 -5.16
CA LYS A 150 -15.29 -4.74 -5.73
C LYS A 150 -14.73 -4.89 -7.14
N ALA A 151 -14.36 -3.79 -7.79
CA ALA A 151 -13.99 -3.79 -9.21
C ALA A 151 -12.76 -4.64 -9.51
N VAL A 152 -11.75 -4.66 -8.64
CA VAL A 152 -10.55 -5.49 -8.79
C VAL A 152 -10.90 -6.98 -8.65
N ALA A 153 -11.68 -7.33 -7.62
CA ALA A 153 -12.12 -8.71 -7.41
C ALA A 153 -12.96 -9.24 -8.59
N ILE A 154 -13.82 -8.38 -9.16
CA ILE A 154 -14.64 -8.74 -10.33
C ILE A 154 -13.76 -8.91 -11.58
N ALA A 155 -12.74 -8.08 -11.77
CA ALA A 155 -11.80 -8.19 -12.90
C ALA A 155 -11.01 -9.50 -12.83
N LEU A 156 -10.41 -9.79 -11.68
CA LEU A 156 -9.66 -11.04 -11.43
C LEU A 156 -10.53 -12.28 -11.65
N THR A 157 -11.77 -12.27 -11.15
CA THR A 157 -12.68 -13.42 -11.33
C THR A 157 -13.06 -13.64 -12.79
N ARG A 158 -13.05 -12.60 -13.63
CA ARG A 158 -13.32 -12.73 -15.08
C ARG A 158 -12.12 -13.25 -15.84
N GLU A 159 -10.91 -12.83 -15.50
CA GLU A 159 -9.67 -13.33 -16.10
C GLU A 159 -9.44 -14.82 -15.75
N ASP A 160 -9.65 -15.20 -14.49
CA ASP A 160 -9.53 -16.59 -14.06
C ASP A 160 -10.58 -17.51 -14.73
N ARG A 161 -11.79 -17.03 -14.98
CA ARG A 161 -12.81 -17.79 -15.72
C ARG A 161 -12.43 -17.99 -17.18
N GLY A 162 -11.88 -16.96 -17.83
CA GLY A 162 -11.38 -17.07 -19.22
C GLY A 162 -10.29 -18.13 -19.34
N ASN A 163 -9.29 -18.07 -18.47
CA ASN A 163 -8.19 -19.03 -18.42
C ASN A 163 -8.64 -20.47 -18.11
N LEU A 164 -9.65 -20.65 -17.24
CA LEU A 164 -10.22 -21.96 -16.92
C LEU A 164 -11.02 -22.54 -18.11
N GLU A 165 -11.78 -21.71 -18.80
CA GLU A 165 -12.56 -22.15 -19.98
C GLU A 165 -11.63 -22.53 -21.15
N ASP A 166 -10.52 -21.82 -21.34
CA ASP A 166 -9.52 -22.14 -22.35
C ASP A 166 -8.75 -23.43 -22.02
N LEU A 167 -8.38 -23.64 -20.76
CA LEU A 167 -7.75 -24.89 -20.29
C LEU A 167 -8.65 -26.12 -20.43
N VAL A 168 -9.96 -25.98 -20.27
CA VAL A 168 -10.93 -27.05 -20.42
C VAL A 168 -11.10 -27.42 -21.94
N ARG A 169 -11.05 -26.42 -22.82
CA ARG A 169 -11.15 -26.63 -24.27
C ARG A 169 -9.92 -27.28 -24.90
N GLU A 170 -8.74 -27.10 -24.29
CA GLU A 170 -7.49 -27.73 -24.77
C GLU A 170 -7.41 -29.23 -24.39
N HIS A 171 -8.31 -29.72 -23.52
CA HIS A 171 -8.32 -31.11 -23.07
C HIS A 171 -9.57 -31.89 -23.51
N GLU A 172 -10.43 -31.34 -24.36
CA GLU A 172 -11.50 -32.05 -25.11
C GLU A 172 -11.05 -32.36 -26.54
#